data_8622f4f61fe58cf4e1e550039b4b632d
#
_entry.id   8622f4f61fe58cf4e1e550039b4b632d
#
_cell.length_a   1.000
_cell.length_b   1.000
_cell.length_c   1.000
_cell.angle_alpha   90.00
_cell.angle_beta   90.00
_cell.angle_gamma   90.00
#
_symmetry.space_group_name_H-M   'P 1'
#
loop_
_entity.id
_entity.type
_entity.pdbx_description
1 polymer ?
#
loop_
_entity_poly.entity_id
_entity_poly.type
_entity_poly.pdbx_seq_one_letter_code
_entity_poly.pdbx_strand_id
1 'polypeptide(L)'
;MKILQVQFENRAGHTLRGIVTLPDTEGKVPFVVHLHGFAGSCSGYKSMYTHLARALAAQGIGSARFDFYGNGESDGEFEDMSFDGLHTDTADIFAWAAQQPYVDADKLFLSGQSMGGYIAASCAPKLQPHGLVLLCPGAGMWFGCAQRADGILQTGKDYADLEGLCY
;
A
#
# COMPACT_ATOMS: atom_id res chain seq x y z
N MET A 1 9.46 -8.90 -19.30
CA MET A 1 9.02 -8.16 -18.09
C MET A 1 9.72 -6.82 -18.06
N LYS A 2 8.95 -5.73 -17.86
CA LYS A 2 9.46 -4.36 -17.76
C LYS A 2 9.23 -3.84 -16.34
N ILE A 3 10.23 -3.15 -15.77
CA ILE A 3 10.16 -2.55 -14.44
C ILE A 3 10.34 -1.04 -14.62
N LEU A 4 9.44 -0.26 -14.02
CA LEU A 4 9.44 1.20 -14.08
C LEU A 4 9.48 1.74 -12.65
N GLN A 5 10.36 2.69 -12.39
CA GLN A 5 10.25 3.56 -11.23
C GLN A 5 9.24 4.66 -11.58
N VAL A 6 8.30 4.90 -10.70
CA VAL A 6 7.22 5.86 -10.90
C VAL A 6 7.01 6.72 -9.68
N GLN A 7 6.52 7.93 -9.89
CA GLN A 7 6.13 8.83 -8.82
C GLN A 7 4.98 9.72 -9.28
N PHE A 8 4.18 10.16 -8.34
CA PHE A 8 3.15 11.19 -8.58
C PHE A 8 2.87 11.94 -7.27
N GLU A 9 2.31 13.13 -7.40
CA GLU A 9 1.87 13.93 -6.27
C GLU A 9 0.44 13.54 -5.88
N ASN A 10 0.22 13.16 -4.62
CA ASN A 10 -1.11 12.88 -4.09
C ASN A 10 -1.89 14.18 -3.88
N ARG A 11 -3.19 14.09 -3.60
CA ARG A 11 -4.06 15.29 -3.40
C ARG A 11 -3.66 16.16 -2.22
N ALA A 12 -2.82 15.68 -1.32
CA ALA A 12 -2.27 16.43 -0.19
C ALA A 12 -0.97 17.18 -0.54
N GLY A 13 -0.46 17.03 -1.78
CA GLY A 13 0.77 17.68 -2.25
C GLY A 13 2.05 16.92 -1.89
N HIS A 14 1.96 15.64 -1.54
CA HIS A 14 3.12 14.80 -1.22
C HIS A 14 3.47 13.88 -2.38
N THR A 15 4.76 13.74 -2.69
CA THR A 15 5.22 12.82 -3.73
C THR A 15 5.23 11.39 -3.20
N LEU A 16 4.42 10.52 -3.81
CA LEU A 16 4.47 9.09 -3.59
C LEU A 16 5.36 8.43 -4.65
N ARG A 17 6.27 7.55 -4.21
CA ARG A 17 7.21 6.84 -5.07
C ARG A 17 6.92 5.35 -5.05
N GLY A 18 7.09 4.72 -6.21
CA GLY A 18 6.76 3.31 -6.32
C GLY A 18 7.39 2.64 -7.53
N ILE A 19 7.05 1.37 -7.67
CA ILE A 19 7.56 0.51 -8.73
C ILE A 19 6.39 -0.16 -9.44
N VAL A 20 6.34 -0.01 -10.76
CA VAL A 20 5.47 -0.76 -11.65
C VAL A 20 6.24 -1.93 -12.24
N THR A 21 5.61 -3.09 -12.25
CA THR A 21 6.12 -4.29 -12.93
C THR A 21 5.09 -4.72 -13.97
N LEU A 22 5.51 -4.78 -15.23
CA LEU A 22 4.66 -5.14 -16.37
C LEU A 22 5.10 -6.46 -16.99
N PRO A 23 4.16 -7.29 -17.47
CA PRO A 23 4.49 -8.43 -18.31
C PRO A 23 5.11 -7.98 -19.63
N ASP A 24 5.69 -8.92 -20.36
CA ASP A 24 6.27 -8.70 -21.67
C ASP A 24 5.20 -8.93 -22.76
N THR A 25 4.14 -8.15 -22.68
CA THR A 25 2.98 -8.20 -23.56
C THR A 25 2.66 -6.82 -24.07
N GLU A 26 2.04 -6.73 -25.24
CA GLU A 26 1.51 -5.48 -25.78
C GLU A 26 0.09 -5.22 -25.26
N GLY A 27 -0.29 -3.93 -25.21
CA GLY A 27 -1.62 -3.49 -24.86
C GLY A 27 -1.87 -3.39 -23.36
N LYS A 28 -3.14 -3.30 -23.00
CA LYS A 28 -3.58 -3.19 -21.61
C LYS A 28 -3.65 -4.57 -20.96
N VAL A 29 -3.25 -4.62 -19.70
CA VAL A 29 -3.22 -5.87 -18.92
C VAL A 29 -4.05 -5.74 -17.64
N PRO A 30 -4.59 -6.86 -17.09
CA PRO A 30 -5.10 -6.89 -15.73
C PRO A 30 -4.03 -6.36 -14.77
N PHE A 31 -4.44 -5.60 -13.76
CA PHE A 31 -3.47 -4.88 -12.96
C PHE A 31 -3.80 -4.94 -11.46
N VAL A 32 -2.77 -5.07 -10.64
CA VAL A 32 -2.90 -5.13 -9.17
C VAL A 32 -2.17 -3.94 -8.54
N VAL A 33 -2.88 -3.15 -7.76
CA VAL A 33 -2.27 -2.23 -6.78
C VAL A 33 -2.07 -3.00 -5.49
N HIS A 34 -0.81 -3.08 -5.01
CA HIS A 34 -0.48 -3.78 -3.78
C HIS A 34 0.00 -2.81 -2.70
N LEU A 35 -0.63 -2.87 -1.52
CA LEU A 35 -0.39 -2.01 -0.36
C LEU A 35 0.47 -2.74 0.67
N HIS A 36 1.54 -2.10 1.13
CA HIS A 36 2.46 -2.68 2.11
C HIS A 36 1.92 -2.63 3.55
N GLY A 37 2.53 -3.41 4.43
CA GLY A 37 2.20 -3.45 5.86
C GLY A 37 2.84 -2.30 6.65
N PHE A 38 2.52 -2.23 7.95
CA PHE A 38 3.06 -1.25 8.89
C PHE A 38 4.60 -1.32 8.94
N ALA A 39 5.24 -0.14 9.01
CA ALA A 39 6.70 0.01 8.98
C ALA A 39 7.39 -0.72 7.80
N GLY A 40 6.64 -0.96 6.72
CA GLY A 40 7.13 -1.63 5.52
C GLY A 40 7.49 -0.66 4.40
N SER A 41 7.79 -1.24 3.26
CA SER A 41 8.03 -0.53 2.01
C SER A 41 7.43 -1.28 0.83
N CYS A 42 7.43 -0.65 -0.34
CA CYS A 42 6.97 -1.23 -1.60
C CYS A 42 7.73 -2.51 -2.01
N SER A 43 8.89 -2.79 -1.42
CA SER A 43 9.64 -4.02 -1.65
C SER A 43 9.18 -5.17 -0.75
N GLY A 44 8.69 -4.86 0.44
CA GLY A 44 8.30 -5.82 1.46
C GLY A 44 9.49 -6.55 2.10
N TYR A 45 9.21 -7.26 3.20
CA TYR A 45 10.22 -8.04 3.90
C TYR A 45 10.88 -9.06 2.97
N LYS A 46 12.22 -9.10 2.95
CA LYS A 46 13.02 -9.95 2.04
C LYS A 46 12.57 -9.88 0.58
N SER A 47 12.18 -8.69 0.11
CA SER A 47 11.71 -8.46 -1.25
C SER A 47 10.47 -9.27 -1.66
N MET A 48 9.62 -9.63 -0.70
CA MET A 48 8.44 -10.46 -0.93
C MET A 48 7.51 -9.88 -2.01
N TYR A 49 7.24 -8.58 -1.95
CA TYR A 49 6.36 -7.94 -2.96
C TYR A 49 7.03 -7.82 -4.32
N THR A 50 8.36 -7.73 -4.35
CA THR A 50 9.11 -7.80 -5.61
C THR A 50 8.97 -9.17 -6.26
N HIS A 51 9.05 -10.25 -5.48
CA HIS A 51 8.84 -11.61 -6.00
C HIS A 51 7.39 -11.83 -6.43
N LEU A 52 6.41 -11.33 -5.66
CA LEU A 52 4.99 -11.37 -6.03
C LEU A 52 4.75 -10.66 -7.37
N ALA A 53 5.26 -9.44 -7.53
CA ALA A 53 5.11 -8.68 -8.77
C ALA A 53 5.71 -9.38 -9.99
N ARG A 54 6.86 -10.04 -9.82
CA ARG A 54 7.48 -10.86 -10.88
C ARG A 54 6.66 -12.08 -11.23
N ALA A 55 6.09 -12.75 -10.23
CA ALA A 55 5.22 -13.91 -10.43
C ALA A 55 3.91 -13.50 -11.17
N LEU A 56 3.31 -12.36 -10.80
CA LEU A 56 2.15 -11.80 -11.51
C LEU A 56 2.49 -11.48 -12.96
N ALA A 57 3.62 -10.81 -13.21
CA ALA A 57 4.06 -10.46 -14.56
C ALA A 57 4.30 -11.70 -15.43
N ALA A 58 4.80 -12.81 -14.86
CA ALA A 58 4.94 -14.09 -15.57
C ALA A 58 3.58 -14.70 -15.98
N GLN A 59 2.48 -14.30 -15.33
CA GLN A 59 1.11 -14.70 -15.66
C GLN A 59 0.34 -13.66 -16.50
N GLY A 60 1.04 -12.65 -17.03
CA GLY A 60 0.40 -11.61 -17.87
C GLY A 60 -0.30 -10.51 -17.06
N ILE A 61 -0.05 -10.40 -15.76
CA ILE A 61 -0.68 -9.43 -14.86
C ILE A 61 0.35 -8.35 -14.47
N GLY A 62 0.01 -7.09 -14.69
CA GLY A 62 0.79 -5.96 -14.25
C GLY A 62 0.57 -5.66 -12.76
N SER A 63 1.49 -4.93 -12.14
CA SER A 63 1.30 -4.49 -10.75
C SER A 63 2.00 -3.17 -10.46
N ALA A 64 1.46 -2.42 -9.50
CA ALA A 64 2.10 -1.26 -8.88
C ALA A 64 2.21 -1.46 -7.37
N ARG A 65 3.31 -0.98 -6.82
CA ARG A 65 3.62 -0.96 -5.40
C ARG A 65 4.22 0.40 -5.09
N PHE A 66 3.59 1.14 -4.19
CA PHE A 66 4.06 2.44 -3.74
C PHE A 66 4.45 2.37 -2.27
N ASP A 67 5.40 3.19 -1.89
CA ASP A 67 5.57 3.57 -0.50
C ASP A 67 4.49 4.59 -0.15
N PHE A 68 3.82 4.42 0.98
CA PHE A 68 2.91 5.42 1.51
C PHE A 68 3.67 6.66 1.98
N TYR A 69 2.99 7.79 2.11
CA TYR A 69 3.53 8.98 2.75
C TYR A 69 4.11 8.64 4.13
N GLY A 70 5.33 9.12 4.39
CA GLY A 70 6.07 8.79 5.60
C GLY A 70 6.74 7.41 5.60
N ASN A 71 6.81 6.73 4.44
CA ASN A 71 7.44 5.41 4.34
C ASN A 71 8.36 5.34 3.10
N GLY A 72 9.43 4.56 3.24
CA GLY A 72 10.35 4.21 2.16
C GLY A 72 10.93 5.44 1.46
N GLU A 73 10.72 5.53 0.15
CA GLU A 73 11.23 6.62 -0.69
C GLU A 73 10.20 7.74 -0.93
N SER A 74 8.97 7.61 -0.42
CA SER A 74 7.96 8.67 -0.49
C SER A 74 8.28 9.82 0.47
N ASP A 75 7.67 10.98 0.23
CA ASP A 75 7.88 12.16 1.07
C ASP A 75 7.38 11.92 2.51
N GLY A 76 7.87 12.73 3.46
CA GLY A 76 7.51 12.70 4.88
C GLY A 76 8.31 11.72 5.70
N GLU A 77 8.15 11.84 7.03
CA GLU A 77 8.76 10.96 8.01
C GLU A 77 7.73 9.95 8.55
N PHE A 78 8.19 8.83 9.09
CA PHE A 78 7.29 7.78 9.58
C PHE A 78 6.29 8.27 10.62
N GLU A 79 6.66 9.25 11.44
CA GLU A 79 5.81 9.88 12.45
C GLU A 79 4.67 10.73 11.87
N ASP A 80 4.80 11.17 10.60
CA ASP A 80 3.76 11.93 9.89
C ASP A 80 2.64 11.03 9.34
N MET A 81 2.85 9.72 9.36
CA MET A 81 1.88 8.76 8.84
C MET A 81 0.60 8.76 9.68
N SER A 82 -0.55 8.80 9.01
CA SER A 82 -1.86 8.68 9.65
C SER A 82 -2.76 7.70 8.89
N PHE A 83 -3.77 7.14 9.57
CA PHE A 83 -4.72 6.26 8.89
C PHE A 83 -5.53 6.97 7.82
N ASP A 84 -5.91 8.22 8.05
CA ASP A 84 -6.61 9.04 7.04
C ASP A 84 -5.70 9.31 5.84
N GLY A 85 -4.40 9.54 6.09
CA GLY A 85 -3.38 9.64 5.07
C GLY A 85 -3.27 8.36 4.24
N LEU A 86 -3.20 7.19 4.88
CA LEU A 86 -3.13 5.89 4.19
C LEU A 86 -4.37 5.63 3.31
N HIS A 87 -5.56 6.00 3.77
CA HIS A 87 -6.79 5.90 2.95
C HIS A 87 -6.73 6.85 1.75
N THR A 88 -6.23 8.07 1.96
CA THR A 88 -6.06 9.06 0.89
C THR A 88 -5.06 8.59 -0.15
N ASP A 89 -3.88 8.16 0.28
CA ASP A 89 -2.84 7.62 -0.60
C ASP A 89 -3.34 6.43 -1.40
N THR A 90 -4.05 5.50 -0.74
CA THR A 90 -4.62 4.34 -1.41
C THR A 90 -5.59 4.74 -2.52
N ALA A 91 -6.48 5.71 -2.26
CA ALA A 91 -7.43 6.21 -3.25
C ALA A 91 -6.70 6.88 -4.43
N ASP A 92 -5.66 7.66 -4.16
CA ASP A 92 -4.89 8.36 -5.18
C ASP A 92 -4.02 7.40 -6.00
N ILE A 93 -3.38 6.41 -5.37
CA ILE A 93 -2.63 5.35 -6.06
C ILE A 93 -3.56 4.55 -6.98
N PHE A 94 -4.75 4.20 -6.50
CA PHE A 94 -5.73 3.43 -7.29
C PHE A 94 -6.24 4.22 -8.49
N ALA A 95 -6.57 5.50 -8.29
CA ALA A 95 -6.98 6.41 -9.35
C ALA A 95 -5.85 6.66 -10.36
N TRP A 96 -4.62 6.84 -9.88
CA TRP A 96 -3.43 6.97 -10.73
C TRP A 96 -3.23 5.71 -11.59
N ALA A 97 -3.36 4.53 -11.00
CA ALA A 97 -3.21 3.27 -11.72
C ALA A 97 -4.26 3.12 -12.84
N ALA A 98 -5.53 3.46 -12.56
CA ALA A 98 -6.60 3.38 -13.55
C ALA A 98 -6.38 4.26 -14.80
N GLN A 99 -5.58 5.32 -14.69
CA GLN A 99 -5.28 6.25 -15.78
C GLN A 99 -4.07 5.81 -16.63
N GLN A 100 -3.34 4.77 -16.23
CA GLN A 100 -2.15 4.36 -16.95
C GLN A 100 -2.50 3.69 -18.28
N PRO A 101 -1.77 3.98 -19.36
CA PRO A 101 -2.10 3.49 -20.71
C PRO A 101 -1.98 1.97 -20.86
N TYR A 102 -1.24 1.32 -19.96
CA TYR A 102 -1.01 -0.12 -19.92
C TYR A 102 -1.98 -0.88 -18.98
N VAL A 103 -2.89 -0.19 -18.30
CA VAL A 103 -3.84 -0.79 -17.34
C VAL A 103 -5.19 -1.02 -18.00
N ASP A 104 -5.71 -2.25 -17.89
CA ASP A 104 -7.11 -2.56 -18.12
C ASP A 104 -7.91 -2.16 -16.87
N ALA A 105 -8.53 -0.98 -16.92
CA ALA A 105 -9.24 -0.41 -15.77
C ALA A 105 -10.45 -1.26 -15.32
N ASP A 106 -11.03 -2.07 -16.22
CA ASP A 106 -12.10 -3.00 -15.88
C ASP A 106 -11.58 -4.23 -15.13
N LYS A 107 -10.26 -4.43 -15.12
CA LYS A 107 -9.57 -5.53 -14.42
C LYS A 107 -8.51 -4.99 -13.46
N LEU A 108 -8.85 -3.92 -12.73
CA LEU A 108 -7.99 -3.34 -11.72
C LEU A 108 -8.33 -3.91 -10.34
N PHE A 109 -7.35 -4.58 -9.75
CA PHE A 109 -7.45 -5.25 -8.46
C PHE A 109 -6.76 -4.45 -7.38
N LEU A 110 -7.26 -4.59 -6.14
CA LEU A 110 -6.61 -4.06 -4.95
C LEU A 110 -6.13 -5.21 -4.08
N SER A 111 -4.92 -5.11 -3.59
CA SER A 111 -4.30 -6.11 -2.72
C SER A 111 -3.58 -5.42 -1.57
N GLY A 112 -3.48 -6.10 -0.44
CA GLY A 112 -2.69 -5.57 0.67
C GLY A 112 -2.36 -6.63 1.71
N GLN A 113 -1.25 -6.40 2.42
CA GLN A 113 -0.79 -7.28 3.48
C GLN A 113 -0.80 -6.56 4.82
N SER A 114 -1.22 -7.24 5.89
CA SER A 114 -1.24 -6.72 7.26
C SER A 114 -2.02 -5.40 7.34
N MET A 115 -1.41 -4.29 7.76
CA MET A 115 -1.99 -2.94 7.73
C MET A 115 -2.51 -2.58 6.33
N GLY A 116 -1.71 -2.81 5.28
CA GLY A 116 -2.15 -2.58 3.89
C GLY A 116 -3.37 -3.42 3.51
N GLY A 117 -3.50 -4.62 4.05
CA GLY A 117 -4.70 -5.46 3.88
C GLY A 117 -5.94 -4.87 4.57
N TYR A 118 -5.78 -4.32 5.76
CA TYR A 118 -6.84 -3.58 6.45
C TYR A 118 -7.27 -2.34 5.65
N ILE A 119 -6.31 -1.53 5.20
CA ILE A 119 -6.57 -0.33 4.38
C ILE A 119 -7.25 -0.71 3.06
N ALA A 120 -6.77 -1.76 2.37
CA ALA A 120 -7.39 -2.25 1.15
C ALA A 120 -8.86 -2.64 1.36
N ALA A 121 -9.16 -3.38 2.43
CA ALA A 121 -10.53 -3.78 2.77
C ALA A 121 -11.43 -2.58 3.08
N SER A 122 -10.93 -1.59 3.82
CA SER A 122 -11.70 -0.39 4.18
C SER A 122 -11.92 0.56 3.00
N CYS A 123 -11.01 0.61 2.03
CA CYS A 123 -11.15 1.42 0.82
C CYS A 123 -12.01 0.75 -0.26
N ALA A 124 -12.06 -0.57 -0.32
CA ALA A 124 -12.75 -1.33 -1.38
C ALA A 124 -14.21 -0.92 -1.62
N PRO A 125 -15.05 -0.63 -0.59
CA PRO A 125 -16.43 -0.19 -0.83
C PRO A 125 -16.55 1.11 -1.62
N LYS A 126 -15.57 2.00 -1.53
CA LYS A 126 -15.54 3.28 -2.27
C LYS A 126 -14.85 3.15 -3.62
N LEU A 127 -13.77 2.38 -3.68
CA LEU A 127 -12.94 2.26 -4.89
C LEU A 127 -13.51 1.26 -5.90
N GLN A 128 -14.35 0.32 -5.46
CA GLN A 128 -14.98 -0.71 -6.31
C GLN A 128 -13.95 -1.45 -7.19
N PRO A 129 -12.84 -1.99 -6.62
CA PRO A 129 -11.90 -2.76 -7.43
C PRO A 129 -12.59 -3.97 -8.05
N HIS A 130 -12.09 -4.44 -9.20
CA HIS A 130 -12.57 -5.67 -9.84
C HIS A 130 -12.49 -6.88 -8.90
N GLY A 131 -11.50 -6.90 -8.03
CA GLY A 131 -11.35 -7.91 -6.99
C GLY A 131 -10.39 -7.43 -5.89
N LEU A 132 -10.50 -8.07 -4.72
CA LEU A 132 -9.73 -7.75 -3.52
C LEU A 132 -8.96 -8.97 -3.04
N VAL A 133 -7.65 -8.81 -2.80
CA VAL A 133 -6.78 -9.87 -2.27
C VAL A 133 -6.17 -9.43 -0.96
N LEU A 134 -6.52 -10.11 0.12
CA LEU A 134 -6.07 -9.77 1.47
C LEU A 134 -5.09 -10.83 1.99
N LEU A 135 -3.89 -10.40 2.33
CA LEU A 135 -2.83 -11.22 2.90
C LEU A 135 -2.71 -10.90 4.40
N CYS A 136 -3.21 -11.77 5.25
CA CYS A 136 -3.18 -11.59 6.71
C CYS A 136 -3.61 -10.17 7.14
N PRO A 137 -4.81 -9.71 6.80
CA PRO A 137 -5.23 -8.33 7.06
C PRO A 137 -5.18 -8.01 8.56
N GLY A 138 -4.52 -6.91 8.90
CA GLY A 138 -4.16 -6.56 10.28
C GLY A 138 -5.28 -5.89 11.09
N ALA A 139 -6.55 -6.27 10.92
CA ALA A 139 -7.68 -5.65 11.61
C ALA A 139 -7.55 -5.65 13.15
N GLY A 140 -6.95 -6.71 13.72
CA GLY A 140 -6.74 -6.82 15.19
C GLY A 140 -5.68 -5.86 15.73
N MET A 141 -4.71 -5.45 14.93
CA MET A 141 -3.68 -4.48 15.36
C MET A 141 -4.28 -3.12 15.72
N TRP A 142 -5.28 -2.69 14.95
CA TRP A 142 -5.93 -1.39 15.17
C TRP A 142 -6.59 -1.31 16.55
N PHE A 143 -7.35 -2.33 16.93
CA PHE A 143 -7.96 -2.38 18.25
C PHE A 143 -6.92 -2.46 19.37
N GLY A 144 -5.85 -3.22 19.18
CA GLY A 144 -4.74 -3.31 20.13
C GLY A 144 -3.97 -1.98 20.28
N CYS A 145 -3.72 -1.25 19.20
CA CYS A 145 -3.09 0.06 19.25
C CYS A 145 -3.99 1.10 19.93
N ALA A 146 -5.29 1.12 19.66
CA ALA A 146 -6.23 2.02 20.30
C ALA A 146 -6.29 1.80 21.81
N GLN A 147 -6.39 0.53 22.28
CA GLN A 147 -6.37 0.22 23.70
C GLN A 147 -5.05 0.62 24.40
N ARG A 148 -3.91 0.48 23.71
CA ARG A 148 -2.60 0.90 24.25
C ARG A 148 -2.46 2.42 24.27
N ALA A 149 -2.98 3.13 23.26
CA ALA A 149 -3.02 4.59 23.25
C ALA A 149 -3.84 5.13 24.44
N ASP A 150 -4.99 4.54 24.77
CA ASP A 150 -5.78 4.88 25.94
C ASP A 150 -4.98 4.67 27.25
N GLY A 151 -4.22 3.59 27.34
CA GLY A 151 -3.33 3.32 28.47
C GLY A 151 -2.22 4.37 28.61
N ILE A 152 -1.67 4.87 27.50
CA ILE A 152 -0.63 5.93 27.50
C ILE A 152 -1.22 7.25 27.97
N LEU A 153 -2.39 7.63 27.45
CA LEU A 153 -3.08 8.85 27.88
C LEU A 153 -3.38 8.83 29.39
N GLN A 154 -3.68 7.66 29.97
CA GLN A 154 -3.88 7.51 31.40
C GLN A 154 -2.58 7.58 32.22
N THR A 155 -1.44 7.20 31.64
CA THR A 155 -0.14 7.17 32.34
C THR A 155 0.70 8.43 32.14
N GLY A 156 0.32 9.32 31.24
CA GLY A 156 1.06 10.58 30.95
C GLY A 156 2.43 10.34 30.31
N LYS A 157 2.66 9.19 29.70
CA LYS A 157 3.89 8.90 28.95
C LYS A 157 3.78 9.41 27.52
N ASP A 158 4.87 9.98 26.99
CA ASP A 158 4.90 10.62 25.65
C ASP A 158 4.99 9.59 24.48
N TYR A 159 5.14 8.31 24.77
CA TYR A 159 5.25 7.26 23.75
C TYR A 159 4.72 5.91 24.23
N ALA A 160 4.25 5.11 23.30
CA ALA A 160 3.94 3.71 23.54
C ALA A 160 5.19 2.86 23.32
N ASP A 161 5.70 2.25 24.38
CA ASP A 161 6.55 1.08 24.23
C ASP A 161 5.67 -0.07 23.74
N LEU A 162 5.80 -0.40 22.46
CA LEU A 162 5.08 -1.51 21.83
C LEU A 162 5.80 -2.85 22.06
N GLU A 163 6.42 -3.04 23.25
CA GLU A 163 7.06 -4.29 23.66
C GLU A 163 8.12 -4.80 22.66
N GLY A 164 9.06 -3.94 22.31
CA GLY A 164 10.16 -4.28 21.40
C GLY A 164 9.81 -4.21 19.90
N LEU A 165 8.67 -3.63 19.54
CA LEU A 165 8.33 -3.27 18.15
C LEU A 165 8.78 -1.84 17.79
N CYS A 166 9.44 -1.12 18.69
CA CYS A 166 10.15 0.11 18.36
C CYS A 166 11.44 -0.25 17.63
N TYR A 167 11.50 0.05 16.36
CA TYR A 167 12.71 0.01 15.54
C TYR A 167 13.29 1.41 15.44
#